data_8f00b8a6de9119389f84169ec502bf93
#
_entry.id   8f00b8a6de9119389f84169ec502bf93
#
_cell.length_a   1.000
_cell.length_b   1.000
_cell.length_c   1.000
_cell.angle_alpha   90.00
_cell.angle_beta   90.00
_cell.angle_gamma   90.00
#
_symmetry.space_group_name_H-M   'P 1'
#
loop_
_entity.id
_entity.type
_entity.pdbx_description
1 polymer ?
#
loop_
_entity_poly.entity_id
_entity_poly.type
_entity_poly.pdbx_seq_one_letter_code
_entity_poly.pdbx_strand_id
1 'polypeptide(L)'
;MIRNVVDKRAVEAAVVDAQRAVAEFDGARQWLAAARQGPMEPLGAEVWVFDTTLAQVLLVKHRWRGWVPPGGKVEPGETPREGASRELLEETGLQPELLPDPAAVAVRSYHPGYPVTLGLSYATVVDAATPFVAEDGQPVAWTRLDEGWESCFPDDLLRIRQHAAWLAGRMGRH
;
A
#
# COMPACT_ATOMS: atom_id res chain seq x y z
N MET A 1 -16.06 -14.72 20.18
CA MET A 1 -15.07 -14.18 19.23
C MET A 1 -15.60 -12.83 18.75
N ILE A 2 -15.00 -11.74 19.19
CA ILE A 2 -15.36 -10.40 18.71
C ILE A 2 -14.76 -10.29 17.32
N ARG A 3 -15.59 -10.38 16.28
CA ARG A 3 -15.16 -9.99 14.94
C ARG A 3 -14.79 -8.50 15.02
N ASN A 4 -13.56 -8.16 14.67
CA ASN A 4 -13.19 -6.77 14.47
C ASN A 4 -14.06 -6.21 13.35
N VAL A 5 -15.13 -5.55 13.74
CA VAL A 5 -15.99 -4.83 12.80
C VAL A 5 -15.17 -3.66 12.28
N VAL A 6 -15.01 -3.57 10.96
CA VAL A 6 -14.33 -2.45 10.34
C VAL A 6 -15.09 -1.16 10.69
N ASP A 7 -14.37 -0.18 11.21
CA ASP A 7 -14.93 1.10 11.62
C ASP A 7 -15.59 1.82 10.42
N LYS A 8 -16.78 2.36 10.65
CA LYS A 8 -17.51 3.13 9.63
C LYS A 8 -16.67 4.26 9.05
N ARG A 9 -15.90 4.96 9.87
CA ARG A 9 -14.99 6.04 9.43
C ARG A 9 -13.93 5.50 8.46
N ALA A 10 -13.36 4.33 8.73
CA ALA A 10 -12.38 3.68 7.86
C ALA A 10 -13.01 3.29 6.52
N VAL A 11 -14.22 2.76 6.52
CA VAL A 11 -14.95 2.37 5.31
C VAL A 11 -15.30 3.60 4.46
N GLU A 12 -15.80 4.66 5.07
CA GLU A 12 -16.13 5.91 4.36
C GLU A 12 -14.87 6.54 3.73
N ALA A 13 -13.76 6.56 4.46
CA ALA A 13 -12.48 7.04 3.93
C ALA A 13 -11.99 6.13 2.77
N ALA A 14 -12.14 4.81 2.91
CA ALA A 14 -11.76 3.86 1.86
C ALA A 14 -12.58 4.07 0.57
N VAL A 15 -13.87 4.37 0.68
CA VAL A 15 -14.73 4.67 -0.48
C VAL A 15 -14.22 5.89 -1.23
N VAL A 16 -13.90 6.96 -0.51
CA VAL A 16 -13.34 8.19 -1.11
C VAL A 16 -11.99 7.90 -1.77
N ASP A 17 -11.09 7.23 -1.07
CA ASP A 17 -9.76 6.92 -1.59
C ASP A 17 -9.81 5.94 -2.76
N ALA A 18 -10.70 4.95 -2.75
CA ALA A 18 -10.89 4.05 -3.88
C ALA A 18 -11.35 4.80 -5.14
N GLN A 19 -12.21 5.80 -5.01
CA GLN A 19 -12.64 6.63 -6.12
C GLN A 19 -11.50 7.52 -6.68
N ARG A 20 -10.61 7.98 -5.80
CA ARG A 20 -9.48 8.85 -6.16
C ARG A 20 -8.26 8.08 -6.65
N ALA A 21 -8.19 6.78 -6.42
CA ALA A 21 -7.05 5.96 -6.80
C ALA A 21 -6.74 6.07 -8.31
N VAL A 22 -5.48 6.23 -8.64
CA VAL A 22 -5.02 6.35 -10.02
C VAL A 22 -5.31 5.08 -10.82
N ALA A 23 -5.11 3.91 -10.20
CA ALA A 23 -5.38 2.62 -10.82
C ALA A 23 -6.31 1.77 -9.97
N GLU A 24 -7.17 1.02 -10.66
CA GLU A 24 -8.05 0.05 -10.03
C GLU A 24 -7.72 -1.35 -10.55
N PHE A 25 -7.64 -2.31 -9.63
CA PHE A 25 -7.44 -3.72 -9.95
C PHE A 25 -8.55 -4.56 -9.32
N ASP A 26 -8.80 -5.73 -9.89
CA ASP A 26 -9.70 -6.76 -9.33
C ASP A 26 -11.17 -6.29 -9.17
N GLY A 27 -11.59 -5.27 -9.88
CA GLY A 27 -12.93 -4.70 -9.71
C GLY A 27 -13.18 -4.12 -8.31
N ALA A 28 -12.15 -3.55 -7.71
CA ALA A 28 -12.14 -3.21 -6.28
C ALA A 28 -13.23 -2.23 -5.88
N ARG A 29 -13.54 -1.23 -6.71
CA ARG A 29 -14.58 -0.24 -6.38
C ARG A 29 -15.96 -0.88 -6.28
N GLN A 30 -16.28 -1.76 -7.22
CA GLN A 30 -17.55 -2.49 -7.19
C GLN A 30 -17.58 -3.51 -6.06
N TRP A 31 -16.47 -4.19 -5.83
CA TRP A 31 -16.32 -5.11 -4.70
C TRP A 31 -16.60 -4.39 -3.37
N LEU A 32 -16.01 -3.22 -3.17
CA LEU A 32 -16.20 -2.42 -1.94
C LEU A 32 -17.66 -1.99 -1.78
N ALA A 33 -18.31 -1.54 -2.85
CA ALA A 33 -19.72 -1.14 -2.82
C ALA A 33 -20.62 -2.28 -2.35
N ALA A 34 -20.33 -3.52 -2.76
CA ALA A 34 -21.07 -4.71 -2.32
C ALA A 34 -20.67 -5.11 -0.88
N ALA A 35 -19.38 -5.15 -0.58
CA ALA A 35 -18.86 -5.62 0.70
C ALA A 35 -19.29 -4.74 1.88
N ARG A 36 -19.43 -3.44 1.68
CA ARG A 36 -19.83 -2.50 2.73
C ARG A 36 -21.26 -2.66 3.22
N GLN A 37 -22.06 -3.46 2.53
CA GLN A 37 -23.43 -3.77 2.95
C GLN A 37 -23.48 -4.80 4.09
N GLY A 38 -22.38 -5.44 4.40
CA GLY A 38 -22.28 -6.46 5.45
C GLY A 38 -20.97 -6.38 6.22
N PRO A 39 -20.67 -7.39 7.05
CA PRO A 39 -19.40 -7.44 7.77
C PRO A 39 -18.23 -7.51 6.78
N MET A 40 -17.18 -6.74 7.07
CA MET A 40 -15.97 -6.69 6.27
C MET A 40 -14.77 -7.18 7.07
N GLU A 41 -13.84 -7.84 6.39
CA GLU A 41 -12.51 -8.09 6.93
C GLU A 41 -11.74 -6.76 7.07
N PRO A 42 -10.77 -6.67 8.00
CA PRO A 42 -9.94 -5.47 8.13
C PRO A 42 -9.31 -5.09 6.79
N LEU A 43 -9.32 -3.81 6.48
CA LEU A 43 -8.72 -3.28 5.26
C LEU A 43 -7.20 -3.38 5.33
N GLY A 44 -6.55 -3.53 4.16
CA GLY A 44 -5.12 -3.42 4.02
C GLY A 44 -4.73 -2.03 3.52
N ALA A 45 -3.59 -1.54 3.96
CA ALA A 45 -3.03 -0.28 3.48
C ALA A 45 -1.51 -0.36 3.42
N GLU A 46 -0.93 0.13 2.34
CA GLU A 46 0.51 0.10 2.10
C GLU A 46 0.97 1.40 1.45
N VAL A 47 2.29 1.62 1.46
CA VAL A 47 2.89 2.78 0.80
C VAL A 47 3.91 2.33 -0.25
N TRP A 48 3.77 2.80 -1.46
CA TRP A 48 4.78 2.69 -2.50
C TRP A 48 5.72 3.89 -2.38
N VAL A 49 6.87 3.66 -1.79
CA VAL A 49 7.88 4.69 -1.54
C VAL A 49 8.89 4.67 -2.68
N PHE A 50 8.81 5.66 -3.56
CA PHE A 50 9.74 5.80 -4.68
C PHE A 50 10.90 6.71 -4.29
N ASP A 51 12.06 6.49 -4.90
CA ASP A 51 13.15 7.44 -4.84
C ASP A 51 12.89 8.64 -5.78
N THR A 52 13.69 9.69 -5.66
CA THR A 52 13.49 10.92 -6.45
C THR A 52 13.69 10.72 -7.94
N THR A 53 14.37 9.65 -8.37
CA THR A 53 14.55 9.31 -9.78
C THR A 53 13.41 8.42 -10.33
N LEU A 54 12.52 7.95 -9.46
CA LEU A 54 11.45 7.00 -9.80
C LEU A 54 11.96 5.68 -10.40
N ALA A 55 13.20 5.32 -10.10
CA ALA A 55 13.86 4.10 -10.56
C ALA A 55 13.87 2.99 -9.51
N GLN A 56 13.59 3.32 -8.25
CA GLN A 56 13.61 2.39 -7.13
C GLN A 56 12.37 2.53 -6.27
N VAL A 57 12.00 1.44 -5.61
CA VAL A 57 10.95 1.41 -4.59
C VAL A 57 11.52 0.79 -3.31
N LEU A 58 11.08 1.31 -2.16
CA LEU A 58 11.49 0.79 -0.86
C LEU A 58 10.61 -0.38 -0.49
N LEU A 59 11.22 -1.54 -0.23
CA LEU A 59 10.51 -2.76 0.13
C LEU A 59 10.98 -3.29 1.48
N VAL A 60 10.10 -4.01 2.14
CA VAL A 60 10.35 -4.71 3.41
C VAL A 60 10.31 -6.21 3.14
N LYS A 61 11.27 -6.96 3.66
CA LYS A 61 11.25 -8.41 3.55
C LYS A 61 10.39 -9.02 4.64
N HIS A 62 9.18 -9.41 4.27
CA HIS A 62 8.27 -10.10 5.16
C HIS A 62 8.62 -11.58 5.26
N ARG A 63 8.46 -12.16 6.45
CA ARG A 63 8.84 -13.55 6.74
C ARG A 63 8.25 -14.58 5.77
N TRP A 64 6.98 -14.39 5.36
CA TRP A 64 6.28 -15.33 4.47
C TRP A 64 5.90 -14.76 3.11
N ARG A 65 5.81 -13.42 2.99
CA ARG A 65 5.37 -12.78 1.75
C ARG A 65 6.50 -12.40 0.82
N GLY A 66 7.76 -12.52 1.27
CA GLY A 66 8.90 -12.03 0.52
C GLY A 66 9.01 -10.51 0.60
N TRP A 67 9.47 -9.89 -0.46
CA TRP A 67 9.62 -8.44 -0.53
C TRP A 67 8.28 -7.79 -0.89
N VAL A 68 7.81 -6.91 -0.03
CA VAL A 68 6.52 -6.22 -0.17
C VAL A 68 6.67 -4.75 0.21
N PRO A 69 5.80 -3.87 -0.30
CA PRO A 69 5.73 -2.50 0.20
C PRO A 69 5.43 -2.47 1.70
N PRO A 70 5.95 -1.47 2.43
CA PRO A 70 5.60 -1.29 3.84
C PRO A 70 4.07 -1.12 3.99
N GLY A 71 3.48 -1.87 4.91
CA GLY A 71 2.04 -1.82 5.10
C GLY A 71 1.53 -2.91 6.04
N GLY A 72 0.23 -2.90 6.27
CA GLY A 72 -0.44 -3.85 7.12
C GLY A 72 -1.93 -3.59 7.23
N LYS A 73 -2.52 -4.13 8.27
CA LYS A 73 -3.95 -3.95 8.56
C LYS A 73 -4.24 -2.54 9.05
N VAL A 74 -5.34 -1.98 8.57
CA VAL A 74 -5.93 -0.78 9.16
C VAL A 74 -6.53 -1.16 10.51
N GLU A 75 -6.10 -0.46 11.57
CA GLU A 75 -6.55 -0.72 12.93
C GLU A 75 -7.83 0.05 13.26
N PRO A 76 -8.60 -0.38 14.29
CA PRO A 76 -9.75 0.38 14.74
C PRO A 76 -9.39 1.84 15.07
N GLY A 77 -10.23 2.79 14.63
CA GLY A 77 -10.04 4.21 14.88
C GLY A 77 -9.15 4.95 13.88
N GLU A 78 -8.50 4.25 12.94
CA GLU A 78 -7.70 4.91 11.91
C GLU A 78 -8.34 4.79 10.52
N THR A 79 -8.03 5.74 9.65
CA THR A 79 -8.33 5.64 8.21
C THR A 79 -7.28 4.78 7.53
N PRO A 80 -7.53 4.28 6.31
CA PRO A 80 -6.49 3.55 5.56
C PRO A 80 -5.20 4.36 5.37
N ARG A 81 -5.31 5.65 5.10
CA ARG A 81 -4.15 6.56 4.96
C ARG A 81 -3.36 6.66 6.26
N GLU A 82 -4.03 6.82 7.39
CA GLU A 82 -3.39 6.84 8.71
C GLU A 82 -2.72 5.50 9.01
N GLY A 83 -3.37 4.39 8.70
CA GLY A 83 -2.80 3.05 8.85
C GLY A 83 -1.56 2.83 8.00
N ALA A 84 -1.58 3.27 6.74
CA ALA A 84 -0.43 3.19 5.85
C ALA A 84 0.76 4.00 6.40
N SER A 85 0.53 5.22 6.87
CA SER A 85 1.56 6.06 7.48
C SER A 85 2.12 5.46 8.75
N ARG A 86 1.29 4.89 9.60
CA ARG A 86 1.71 4.22 10.83
C ARG A 86 2.61 3.02 10.52
N GLU A 87 2.20 2.16 9.61
CA GLU A 87 2.98 0.97 9.22
C GLU A 87 4.33 1.38 8.61
N LEU A 88 4.34 2.41 7.77
CA LEU A 88 5.58 2.93 7.19
C LEU A 88 6.55 3.40 8.26
N LEU A 89 6.06 4.13 9.26
CA LEU A 89 6.88 4.60 10.38
C LEU A 89 7.40 3.42 11.22
N GLU A 90 6.55 2.46 11.55
CA GLU A 90 6.93 1.29 12.34
C GLU A 90 7.99 0.43 11.62
N GLU A 91 7.82 0.20 10.33
CA GLU A 91 8.67 -0.71 9.56
C GLU A 91 9.95 -0.08 9.04
N THR A 92 9.97 1.24 8.81
CA THR A 92 11.11 1.93 8.16
C THR A 92 11.63 3.16 8.91
N GLY A 93 10.91 3.64 9.90
CA GLY A 93 11.24 4.90 10.57
C GLY A 93 10.93 6.15 9.75
N LEU A 94 10.40 6.01 8.54
CA LEU A 94 10.08 7.14 7.67
C LEU A 94 8.69 7.69 7.96
N GLN A 95 8.56 9.02 7.88
CA GLN A 95 7.30 9.72 8.11
C GLN A 95 7.08 10.82 7.06
N PRO A 96 7.13 10.49 5.76
CA PRO A 96 6.89 11.47 4.71
C PRO A 96 5.39 11.78 4.59
N GLU A 97 5.09 12.91 3.96
CA GLU A 97 3.73 13.18 3.49
C GLU A 97 3.39 12.28 2.31
N LEU A 98 2.25 11.61 2.36
CA LEU A 98 1.76 10.78 1.26
C LEU A 98 1.13 11.67 0.19
N LEU A 99 1.28 11.28 -1.07
CA LEU A 99 0.64 11.99 -2.18
C LEU A 99 -0.89 11.97 -2.03
N PRO A 100 -1.60 13.03 -2.50
CA PRO A 100 -3.04 13.17 -2.27
C PRO A 100 -3.86 12.03 -2.82
N ASP A 101 -3.59 11.59 -4.04
CA ASP A 101 -4.32 10.49 -4.68
C ASP A 101 -3.63 9.17 -4.40
N PRO A 102 -4.37 8.14 -3.92
CA PRO A 102 -3.81 6.80 -3.81
C PRO A 102 -3.30 6.29 -5.16
N ALA A 103 -2.23 5.51 -5.14
CA ALA A 103 -1.69 4.91 -6.35
C ALA A 103 -2.62 3.86 -6.92
N ALA A 104 -3.18 3.02 -6.05
CA ALA A 104 -4.00 1.89 -6.49
C ALA A 104 -5.00 1.45 -5.42
N VAL A 105 -6.06 0.81 -5.89
CA VAL A 105 -7.00 0.05 -5.08
C VAL A 105 -7.14 -1.35 -5.68
N ALA A 106 -7.13 -2.37 -4.82
CA ALA A 106 -7.17 -3.77 -5.22
C ALA A 106 -7.95 -4.61 -4.21
N VAL A 107 -8.27 -5.83 -4.59
CA VAL A 107 -8.85 -6.84 -3.69
C VAL A 107 -7.92 -8.05 -3.67
N ARG A 108 -7.43 -8.41 -2.49
CA ARG A 108 -6.51 -9.55 -2.36
C ARG A 108 -6.57 -10.18 -0.97
N SER A 109 -6.03 -11.38 -0.86
CA SER A 109 -5.79 -12.02 0.43
C SER A 109 -4.37 -11.73 0.88
N TYR A 110 -4.21 -11.24 2.10
CA TYR A 110 -2.90 -10.89 2.67
C TYR A 110 -2.26 -12.04 3.46
N HIS A 111 -2.98 -13.13 3.64
CA HIS A 111 -2.48 -14.33 4.32
C HIS A 111 -3.16 -15.56 3.74
N PRO A 112 -2.42 -16.70 3.53
CA PRO A 112 -3.03 -17.95 3.09
C PRO A 112 -4.18 -18.37 4.01
N GLY A 113 -5.33 -18.69 3.44
CA GLY A 113 -6.53 -19.08 4.18
C GLY A 113 -7.37 -17.95 4.73
N TYR A 114 -6.96 -16.70 4.56
CA TYR A 114 -7.80 -15.54 4.92
C TYR A 114 -8.67 -15.11 3.74
N PRO A 115 -9.88 -14.60 4.02
CA PRO A 115 -10.71 -14.00 2.97
C PRO A 115 -10.01 -12.82 2.31
N VAL A 116 -10.42 -12.52 1.09
CA VAL A 116 -9.98 -11.31 0.40
C VAL A 116 -10.54 -10.07 1.10
N THR A 117 -9.79 -8.99 1.03
CA THR A 117 -10.22 -7.68 1.51
C THR A 117 -9.71 -6.58 0.58
N LEU A 118 -10.25 -5.38 0.76
CA LEU A 118 -9.79 -4.21 0.04
C LEU A 118 -8.40 -3.81 0.54
N GLY A 119 -7.51 -3.53 -0.40
CA GLY A 119 -6.21 -2.95 -0.15
C GLY A 119 -6.05 -1.63 -0.87
N LEU A 120 -5.55 -0.63 -0.17
CA LEU A 120 -5.21 0.68 -0.72
C LEU A 120 -3.71 0.88 -0.70
N SER A 121 -3.17 1.27 -1.84
CA SER A 121 -1.74 1.60 -1.99
C SER A 121 -1.61 3.11 -2.15
N TYR A 122 -0.93 3.73 -1.19
CA TYR A 122 -0.58 5.16 -1.26
C TYR A 122 0.82 5.29 -1.84
N ALA A 123 1.18 6.48 -2.28
CA ALA A 123 2.51 6.73 -2.85
C ALA A 123 3.17 7.93 -2.19
N THR A 124 4.48 7.92 -2.17
CA THR A 124 5.31 9.05 -1.77
C THR A 124 6.65 8.99 -2.49
N VAL A 125 7.34 10.10 -2.54
CA VAL A 125 8.68 10.21 -3.12
C VAL A 125 9.63 10.69 -2.03
N VAL A 126 10.71 9.94 -1.81
CA VAL A 126 11.69 10.19 -0.74
C VAL A 126 13.08 10.11 -1.33
N ASP A 127 13.98 11.01 -0.92
CA ASP A 127 15.39 10.91 -1.29
C ASP A 127 15.97 9.58 -0.78
N ALA A 128 16.61 8.83 -1.66
CA ALA A 128 17.21 7.53 -1.31
C ALA A 128 18.32 7.66 -0.25
N ALA A 129 18.89 8.82 -0.07
CA ALA A 129 19.87 9.10 0.99
C ALA A 129 19.23 9.30 2.38
N THR A 130 17.91 9.45 2.46
CA THR A 130 17.20 9.58 3.73
C THR A 130 17.42 8.31 4.56
N PRO A 131 17.94 8.41 5.79
CA PRO A 131 18.14 7.21 6.61
C PRO A 131 16.82 6.57 7.00
N PHE A 132 16.79 5.25 7.03
CA PHE A 132 15.68 4.48 7.54
C PHE A 132 16.16 3.52 8.64
N VAL A 133 15.23 3.08 9.48
CA VAL A 133 15.51 2.12 10.57
C VAL A 133 14.58 0.93 10.37
N ALA A 134 15.17 -0.21 10.00
CA ALA A 134 14.41 -1.45 9.83
C ALA A 134 13.94 -2.00 11.19
N GLU A 135 12.76 -2.58 11.20
CA GLU A 135 12.25 -3.36 12.32
C GLU A 135 13.05 -4.66 12.46
N ASP A 136 13.23 -5.15 13.68
CA ASP A 136 13.98 -6.38 13.93
C ASP A 136 13.39 -7.57 13.16
N GLY A 137 14.25 -8.25 12.38
CA GLY A 137 13.86 -9.41 11.59
C GLY A 137 13.12 -9.08 10.28
N GLN A 138 12.96 -7.80 9.95
CA GLN A 138 12.35 -7.35 8.70
C GLN A 138 13.26 -6.37 7.95
N PRO A 139 14.24 -6.87 7.19
CA PRO A 139 15.13 -6.03 6.40
C PRO A 139 14.36 -5.09 5.45
N VAL A 140 14.88 -3.89 5.28
CA VAL A 140 14.34 -2.87 4.36
C VAL A 140 15.40 -2.58 3.31
N ALA A 141 15.01 -2.50 2.06
CA ALA A 141 15.95 -2.20 0.98
C ALA A 141 15.29 -1.40 -0.15
N TRP A 142 16.06 -0.48 -0.71
CA TRP A 142 15.75 0.10 -2.00
C TRP A 142 15.95 -0.96 -3.08
N THR A 143 14.94 -1.17 -3.91
CA THR A 143 14.93 -2.21 -4.95
C THR A 143 14.69 -1.57 -6.30
N ARG A 144 15.52 -1.91 -7.28
CA ARG A 144 15.39 -1.36 -8.63
C ARG A 144 14.15 -1.93 -9.32
N LEU A 145 13.38 -1.04 -9.94
CA LEU A 145 12.17 -1.43 -10.68
C LEU A 145 12.48 -2.22 -11.95
N ASP A 146 13.68 -2.08 -12.51
CA ASP A 146 14.10 -2.83 -13.70
C ASP A 146 14.63 -4.24 -13.41
N GLU A 147 14.93 -4.57 -12.16
CA GLU A 147 15.43 -5.88 -11.75
C GLU A 147 14.34 -6.80 -11.20
N GLY A 148 13.35 -6.24 -10.54
CA GLY A 148 12.29 -7.01 -9.89
C GLY A 148 12.71 -7.62 -8.56
N TRP A 149 11.81 -8.38 -7.95
CA TRP A 149 12.00 -9.02 -6.65
C TRP A 149 11.07 -10.21 -6.47
N GLU A 150 11.40 -11.10 -5.52
CA GLU A 150 10.53 -12.20 -5.11
C GLU A 150 9.46 -11.72 -4.12
N SER A 151 8.20 -12.02 -4.43
CA SER A 151 7.06 -11.67 -3.59
C SER A 151 5.94 -12.69 -3.77
N CYS A 152 5.10 -12.87 -2.75
CA CYS A 152 3.86 -13.62 -2.89
C CYS A 152 2.81 -12.87 -3.74
N PHE A 153 3.06 -11.60 -4.08
CA PHE A 153 2.24 -10.79 -4.98
C PHE A 153 3.00 -10.52 -6.29
N PRO A 154 3.01 -11.47 -7.24
CA PRO A 154 3.79 -11.32 -8.47
C PRO A 154 3.34 -10.16 -9.35
N ASP A 155 2.11 -9.69 -9.19
CA ASP A 155 1.57 -8.56 -9.95
C ASP A 155 2.10 -7.19 -9.47
N ASP A 156 2.66 -7.11 -8.27
CA ASP A 156 3.11 -5.85 -7.68
C ASP A 156 4.17 -5.14 -8.52
N LEU A 157 5.12 -5.87 -9.05
CA LEU A 157 6.20 -5.28 -9.86
C LEU A 157 5.65 -4.47 -11.03
N LEU A 158 4.75 -5.06 -11.81
CA LEU A 158 4.15 -4.38 -12.96
C LEU A 158 3.30 -3.18 -12.54
N ARG A 159 2.50 -3.34 -11.50
CA ARG A 159 1.62 -2.29 -10.98
C ARG A 159 2.42 -1.09 -10.45
N ILE A 160 3.48 -1.35 -9.71
CA ILE A 160 4.39 -0.32 -9.17
C ILE A 160 5.16 0.38 -10.29
N ARG A 161 5.67 -0.38 -11.27
CA ARG A 161 6.32 0.19 -12.46
C ARG A 161 5.40 1.13 -13.24
N GLN A 162 4.15 0.73 -13.44
CA GLN A 162 3.16 1.54 -14.15
C GLN A 162 2.90 2.85 -13.40
N HIS A 163 2.83 2.79 -12.07
CA HIS A 163 2.63 3.99 -11.27
C HIS A 163 3.86 4.91 -11.31
N ALA A 164 5.06 4.37 -11.26
CA ALA A 164 6.29 5.16 -11.43
C ALA A 164 6.32 5.89 -12.77
N ALA A 165 5.92 5.22 -13.86
CA ALA A 165 5.81 5.83 -15.18
C ALA A 165 4.74 6.93 -15.22
N TRP A 166 3.61 6.72 -14.56
CA TRP A 166 2.55 7.73 -14.45
C TRP A 166 3.03 8.97 -13.68
N LEU A 167 3.72 8.78 -12.55
CA LEU A 167 4.33 9.88 -11.79
C LEU A 167 5.36 10.65 -12.62
N ALA A 168 6.24 9.95 -13.34
CA ALA A 168 7.25 10.56 -14.21
C ALA A 168 6.60 11.45 -15.28
N GLY A 169 5.50 10.99 -15.87
CA GLY A 169 4.74 11.77 -16.85
C GLY A 169 4.13 13.04 -16.28
N ARG A 170 3.73 13.03 -15.02
CA ARG A 170 3.19 14.22 -14.35
C ARG A 170 4.29 15.20 -13.91
N MET A 171 5.40 14.68 -13.39
CA MET A 171 6.53 15.51 -12.94
C MET A 171 7.26 16.19 -14.10
N GLY A 172 7.24 15.62 -15.29
CA GLY A 172 7.87 16.18 -16.49
C GLY A 172 7.07 17.28 -17.19
N ARG A 173 5.90 17.67 -16.68
CA ARG A 173 4.99 18.66 -17.30
C ARG A 173 5.04 20.06 -16.68
N HIS A 174 6.04 20.37 -15.86
CA HIS A 174 6.24 21.68 -15.25
C HIS A 174 7.48 22.38 -15.77
#